data_c3e47c1478d174cb26b1a1c8f758edf5
#
_entry.id   c3e47c1478d174cb26b1a1c8f758edf5
#
_cell.length_a   1.000
_cell.length_b   1.000
_cell.length_c   1.000
_cell.angle_alpha   90.00
_cell.angle_beta   90.00
_cell.angle_gamma   90.00
#
_symmetry.space_group_name_H-M   'P 1'
#
loop_
_entity.id
_entity.type
_entity.pdbx_description
1 polymer ?
#
loop_
_entity_poly.entity_id
_entity_poly.type
_entity_poly.pdbx_seq_one_letter_code
_entity_poly.pdbx_strand_id
1 'polypeptide(L)'
;MPVTVRKFLDVIESGTVFIADDIDTDSSYDSVKSQLSHAHSLGKIERIYHGVYYKPKYNSELGINVPCDTDAAARAIARLNGWHIIPGGDHCLNLLGLSTQVPAKYIYLSDGPYKTYDINGFRVEFRHRSPKNFPDNELAAMIVQAVCAQGRDNCDELFIERLSDSLSDEEKRTVMENLGRPSAWVEDVIRRAFA
;
A
#
# COMPACT_ATOMS: atom_id res chain seq x y z
N MET A 1 -5.35 27.92 -2.78
CA MET A 1 -4.58 28.82 -1.87
C MET A 1 -3.60 27.95 -1.10
N PRO A 2 -2.32 28.24 -1.12
CA PRO A 2 -1.33 27.44 -0.40
C PRO A 2 -1.66 27.39 1.09
N VAL A 3 -1.48 26.23 1.67
CA VAL A 3 -1.90 25.92 3.04
C VAL A 3 -0.68 25.94 3.96
N THR A 4 -0.79 26.53 5.15
CA THR A 4 0.28 26.40 6.14
C THR A 4 0.31 24.98 6.71
N VAL A 5 1.49 24.49 7.15
CA VAL A 5 1.63 23.18 7.80
C VAL A 5 0.63 23.01 8.95
N ARG A 6 0.46 24.07 9.76
CA ARG A 6 -0.51 24.06 10.86
C ARG A 6 -1.94 23.79 10.37
N LYS A 7 -2.39 24.54 9.33
CA LYS A 7 -3.74 24.39 8.78
C LYS A 7 -3.92 23.02 8.14
N PHE A 8 -2.89 22.48 7.46
CA PHE A 8 -2.90 21.11 6.96
C PHE A 8 -3.13 20.11 8.09
N LEU A 9 -2.35 20.21 9.18
CA LEU A 9 -2.49 19.31 10.33
C LEU A 9 -3.83 19.43 11.05
N ASP A 10 -4.46 20.61 11.01
CA ASP A 10 -5.78 20.81 11.61
C ASP A 10 -6.90 20.14 10.78
N VAL A 11 -6.73 20.05 9.44
CA VAL A 11 -7.76 19.59 8.49
C VAL A 11 -7.64 18.09 8.16
N ILE A 12 -6.42 17.53 8.07
CA ILE A 12 -6.27 16.11 7.76
C ILE A 12 -6.95 15.23 8.81
N GLU A 13 -7.47 14.09 8.39
CA GLU A 13 -8.10 13.13 9.29
C GLU A 13 -7.09 12.50 10.26
N SER A 14 -7.54 12.22 11.49
CA SER A 14 -6.77 11.40 12.42
C SER A 14 -6.65 9.97 11.87
N GLY A 15 -5.44 9.41 11.89
CA GLY A 15 -5.14 8.13 11.25
C GLY A 15 -4.42 8.26 9.91
N THR A 16 -4.26 9.48 9.38
CA THR A 16 -3.58 9.71 8.10
C THR A 16 -2.06 9.59 8.24
N VAL A 17 -1.45 8.85 7.33
CA VAL A 17 0.00 8.81 7.10
C VAL A 17 0.35 9.75 5.95
N PHE A 18 1.37 10.59 6.13
CA PHE A 18 1.73 11.62 5.16
C PHE A 18 3.24 11.93 5.16
N ILE A 19 3.69 12.60 4.10
CA ILE A 19 5.05 13.12 3.92
C ILE A 19 5.00 14.63 3.71
N ALA A 20 6.15 15.31 3.74
CA ALA A 20 6.21 16.75 3.54
C ALA A 20 5.62 17.20 2.20
N ASP A 21 5.82 16.39 1.15
CA ASP A 21 5.37 16.68 -0.22
C ASP A 21 3.84 16.56 -0.40
N ASP A 22 3.13 15.95 0.56
CA ASP A 22 1.66 15.91 0.58
C ASP A 22 1.05 17.27 1.00
N ILE A 23 1.88 18.25 1.43
CA ILE A 23 1.45 19.57 1.90
C ILE A 23 1.59 20.60 0.77
N ASP A 24 0.46 20.96 0.16
CA ASP A 24 0.43 22.03 -0.86
C ASP A 24 0.67 23.41 -0.22
N THR A 25 1.93 23.85 -0.23
CA THR A 25 2.36 25.09 0.44
C THR A 25 3.43 25.85 -0.36
N ASP A 26 3.44 27.18 -0.26
CA ASP A 26 4.50 28.03 -0.81
C ASP A 26 5.77 28.05 0.07
N SER A 27 5.75 27.39 1.23
CA SER A 27 6.88 27.34 2.14
C SER A 27 8.01 26.48 1.56
N SER A 28 9.27 26.85 1.81
CA SER A 28 10.39 26.02 1.42
C SER A 28 10.34 24.64 2.11
N TYR A 29 10.86 23.62 1.46
CA TYR A 29 10.92 22.26 1.98
C TYR A 29 11.55 22.18 3.38
N ASP A 30 12.64 22.93 3.62
CA ASP A 30 13.31 22.99 4.93
C ASP A 30 12.43 23.62 6.01
N SER A 31 11.64 24.65 5.64
CA SER A 31 10.67 25.26 6.54
C SER A 31 9.57 24.25 6.91
N VAL A 32 9.03 23.50 5.93
CA VAL A 32 8.03 22.45 6.17
C VAL A 32 8.59 21.38 7.11
N LYS A 33 9.80 20.87 6.84
CA LYS A 33 10.46 19.87 7.71
C LYS A 33 10.68 20.36 9.13
N SER A 34 11.09 21.62 9.30
CA SER A 34 11.27 22.22 10.63
C SER A 34 9.94 22.29 11.38
N GLN A 35 8.86 22.73 10.73
CA GLN A 35 7.52 22.80 11.32
C GLN A 35 6.97 21.41 11.68
N LEU A 36 7.18 20.40 10.82
CA LEU A 36 6.80 19.00 11.11
C LEU A 36 7.61 18.42 12.28
N SER A 37 8.91 18.71 12.35
CA SER A 37 9.75 18.31 13.48
C SER A 37 9.26 18.93 14.79
N HIS A 38 8.87 20.20 14.76
CA HIS A 38 8.28 20.88 15.92
C HIS A 38 6.91 20.29 16.29
N ALA A 39 6.04 20.02 15.31
CA ALA A 39 4.75 19.37 15.57
C ALA A 39 4.93 17.98 16.19
N HIS A 40 5.94 17.22 15.76
CA HIS A 40 6.30 15.93 16.35
C HIS A 40 6.79 16.10 17.81
N SER A 41 7.65 17.09 18.10
CA SER A 41 8.13 17.34 19.47
C SER A 41 6.99 17.73 20.43
N LEU A 42 5.91 18.31 19.90
CA LEU A 42 4.69 18.65 20.66
C LEU A 42 3.71 17.48 20.78
N GLY A 43 4.02 16.30 20.22
CA GLY A 43 3.14 15.13 20.23
C GLY A 43 1.90 15.25 19.36
N LYS A 44 1.82 16.25 18.45
CA LYS A 44 0.68 16.41 17.53
C LYS A 44 0.67 15.42 16.39
N ILE A 45 1.85 14.93 16.02
CA ILE A 45 2.07 13.90 15.01
C ILE A 45 3.15 12.94 15.52
N GLU A 46 3.12 11.71 15.03
CA GLU A 46 4.14 10.71 15.27
C GLU A 46 5.05 10.60 14.04
N ARG A 47 6.32 10.25 14.24
CA ARG A 47 7.25 9.94 13.16
C ARG A 47 7.39 8.43 13.06
N ILE A 48 6.83 7.84 11.99
CA ILE A 48 6.91 6.40 11.71
C ILE A 48 8.30 6.05 11.17
N TYR A 49 8.77 6.88 10.24
CA TYR A 49 10.08 6.76 9.61
C TYR A 49 10.63 8.16 9.30
N HIS A 50 11.91 8.25 8.96
CA HIS A 50 12.50 9.55 8.59
C HIS A 50 11.76 10.15 7.38
N GLY A 51 11.09 11.29 7.58
CA GLY A 51 10.28 11.99 6.57
C GLY A 51 8.85 11.45 6.41
N VAL A 52 8.44 10.40 7.14
CA VAL A 52 7.09 9.85 7.14
C VAL A 52 6.44 10.09 8.50
N TYR A 53 5.28 10.70 8.49
CA TYR A 53 4.55 11.12 9.67
C TYR A 53 3.15 10.51 9.71
N TYR A 54 2.60 10.44 10.91
CA TYR A 54 1.28 9.91 11.19
C TYR A 54 0.52 10.90 12.10
N LYS A 55 -0.71 11.24 11.75
CA LYS A 55 -1.60 11.96 12.66
C LYS A 55 -2.28 10.96 13.59
N PRO A 56 -1.98 10.95 14.91
CA PRO A 56 -2.51 9.96 15.83
C PRO A 56 -4.03 9.89 15.80
N LYS A 57 -4.55 8.67 15.87
CA LYS A 57 -5.98 8.37 16.03
C LYS A 57 -6.20 7.67 17.35
N TYR A 58 -7.06 8.24 18.17
CA TYR A 58 -7.45 7.63 19.44
C TYR A 58 -8.79 6.91 19.29
N ASN A 59 -8.87 5.66 19.73
CA ASN A 59 -10.11 4.92 19.83
C ASN A 59 -10.64 5.04 21.26
N SER A 60 -11.70 5.82 21.44
CA SER A 60 -12.29 6.09 22.76
C SER A 60 -13.00 4.88 23.38
N GLU A 61 -13.50 3.96 22.54
CA GLU A 61 -14.18 2.74 23.02
C GLU A 61 -13.19 1.74 23.61
N LEU A 62 -12.02 1.62 22.97
CA LEU A 62 -10.96 0.71 23.40
C LEU A 62 -9.95 1.37 24.35
N GLY A 63 -9.96 2.70 24.47
CA GLY A 63 -9.02 3.47 25.29
C GLY A 63 -7.57 3.43 24.81
N ILE A 64 -7.33 3.21 23.52
CA ILE A 64 -5.98 3.05 22.95
C ILE A 64 -5.72 3.99 21.78
N ASN A 65 -4.45 4.31 21.58
CA ASN A 65 -4.00 4.89 20.31
C ASN A 65 -3.98 3.80 19.22
N VAL A 66 -4.62 4.09 18.10
CA VAL A 66 -4.62 3.20 16.93
C VAL A 66 -3.27 3.34 16.23
N PRO A 67 -2.52 2.25 16.00
CA PRO A 67 -1.30 2.32 15.22
C PRO A 67 -1.60 2.75 13.77
N CYS A 68 -0.61 3.31 13.08
CA CYS A 68 -0.78 3.66 11.67
C CYS A 68 -1.03 2.42 10.82
N ASP A 69 -1.76 2.59 9.73
CA ASP A 69 -1.91 1.54 8.73
C ASP A 69 -0.56 1.23 8.07
N THR A 70 -0.18 -0.06 8.04
CA THR A 70 1.13 -0.51 7.55
C THR A 70 1.24 -0.35 6.03
N ASP A 71 0.15 -0.54 5.27
CA ASP A 71 0.14 -0.30 3.82
C ASP A 71 0.28 1.19 3.51
N ALA A 72 -0.49 2.05 4.21
CA ALA A 72 -0.36 3.49 4.06
C ALA A 72 1.06 3.99 4.37
N ALA A 73 1.71 3.44 5.39
CA ALA A 73 3.09 3.77 5.74
C ALA A 73 4.09 3.30 4.66
N ALA A 74 3.91 2.10 4.12
CA ALA A 74 4.73 1.58 3.03
C ALA A 74 4.58 2.45 1.76
N ARG A 75 3.35 2.83 1.39
CA ARG A 75 3.07 3.74 0.28
C ARG A 75 3.67 5.13 0.50
N ALA A 76 3.64 5.66 1.72
CA ALA A 76 4.27 6.93 2.06
C ALA A 76 5.80 6.87 1.94
N ILE A 77 6.44 5.76 2.38
CA ILE A 77 7.88 5.53 2.18
C ILE A 77 8.22 5.47 0.69
N ALA A 78 7.40 4.81 -0.12
CA ALA A 78 7.60 4.73 -1.57
C ALA A 78 7.51 6.12 -2.22
N ARG A 79 6.46 6.93 -1.90
CA ARG A 79 6.32 8.31 -2.39
C ARG A 79 7.52 9.18 -1.99
N LEU A 80 7.97 9.09 -0.74
CA LEU A 80 9.13 9.84 -0.24
C LEU A 80 10.41 9.57 -1.06
N ASN A 81 10.53 8.35 -1.61
CA ASN A 81 11.70 7.94 -2.38
C ASN A 81 11.47 7.96 -3.91
N GLY A 82 10.28 8.37 -4.36
CA GLY A 82 9.92 8.36 -5.78
C GLY A 82 9.81 6.95 -6.38
N TRP A 83 9.46 5.94 -5.58
CA TRP A 83 9.30 4.57 -6.04
C TRP A 83 7.86 4.25 -6.39
N HIS A 84 7.67 3.51 -7.48
CA HIS A 84 6.42 2.82 -7.75
C HIS A 84 6.43 1.49 -7.02
N ILE A 85 5.31 1.17 -6.38
CA ILE A 85 5.17 -0.09 -5.64
C ILE A 85 3.83 -0.75 -5.96
N ILE A 86 3.84 -2.08 -5.95
CA ILE A 86 2.66 -2.91 -6.10
C ILE A 86 2.67 -3.93 -4.97
N PRO A 87 1.56 -4.09 -4.22
CA PRO A 87 1.43 -5.14 -3.24
C PRO A 87 1.75 -6.52 -3.83
N GLY A 88 2.33 -7.41 -3.02
CA GLY A 88 2.69 -8.77 -3.41
C GLY A 88 2.47 -9.77 -2.28
N GLY A 89 2.49 -11.06 -2.62
CA GLY A 89 2.33 -12.14 -1.66
C GLY A 89 0.95 -12.15 -0.98
N ASP A 90 0.90 -12.64 0.26
CA ASP A 90 -0.34 -12.80 1.04
C ASP A 90 -1.07 -11.49 1.29
N HIS A 91 -0.34 -10.36 1.24
CA HIS A 91 -0.93 -9.03 1.38
C HIS A 91 -1.93 -8.72 0.25
N CYS A 92 -1.68 -9.18 -0.98
CA CYS A 92 -2.66 -9.05 -2.08
C CYS A 92 -3.96 -9.77 -1.78
N LEU A 93 -3.90 -10.97 -1.18
CA LEU A 93 -5.09 -11.74 -0.81
C LEU A 93 -5.95 -10.98 0.20
N ASN A 94 -5.32 -10.27 1.15
CA ASN A 94 -6.06 -9.44 2.11
C ASN A 94 -6.70 -8.21 1.44
N LEU A 95 -5.94 -7.49 0.63
CA LEU A 95 -6.43 -6.28 -0.05
C LEU A 95 -7.62 -6.59 -0.98
N LEU A 96 -7.62 -7.78 -1.59
CA LEU A 96 -8.70 -8.26 -2.45
C LEU A 96 -9.84 -8.95 -1.68
N GLY A 97 -9.77 -9.01 -0.34
CA GLY A 97 -10.77 -9.69 0.49
C GLY A 97 -10.79 -11.22 0.34
N LEU A 98 -9.76 -11.81 -0.29
CA LEU A 98 -9.65 -13.26 -0.52
C LEU A 98 -9.13 -14.01 0.71
N SER A 99 -8.51 -13.31 1.65
CA SER A 99 -8.03 -13.85 2.93
C SER A 99 -8.28 -12.86 4.07
N THR A 100 -8.62 -13.39 5.25
CA THR A 100 -8.72 -12.62 6.51
C THR A 100 -7.48 -12.79 7.40
N GLN A 101 -6.51 -13.59 6.98
CA GLN A 101 -5.29 -13.81 7.76
C GLN A 101 -4.40 -12.57 7.69
N VAL A 102 -3.92 -12.12 8.85
CA VAL A 102 -2.94 -11.03 8.90
C VAL A 102 -1.61 -11.53 8.32
N PRO A 103 -1.06 -10.86 7.29
CA PRO A 103 0.19 -11.29 6.70
C PRO A 103 1.33 -11.24 7.73
N ALA A 104 2.18 -12.26 7.78
CA ALA A 104 3.38 -12.25 8.63
C ALA A 104 4.38 -11.17 8.18
N LYS A 105 4.31 -10.75 6.93
CA LYS A 105 5.10 -9.69 6.32
C LYS A 105 4.36 -9.04 5.16
N TYR A 106 4.61 -7.76 4.96
CA TYR A 106 4.12 -7.00 3.83
C TYR A 106 5.19 -6.97 2.74
N ILE A 107 4.87 -7.48 1.57
CA ILE A 107 5.78 -7.54 0.43
C ILE A 107 5.26 -6.59 -0.65
N TYR A 108 6.14 -5.77 -1.21
CA TYR A 108 5.86 -4.92 -2.36
C TYR A 108 6.88 -5.17 -3.46
N LEU A 109 6.40 -5.33 -4.68
CA LEU A 109 7.25 -5.16 -5.86
C LEU A 109 7.56 -3.67 -5.98
N SER A 110 8.80 -3.31 -6.28
CA SER A 110 9.22 -1.92 -6.34
C SER A 110 10.22 -1.70 -7.48
N ASP A 111 10.13 -0.57 -8.18
CA ASP A 111 11.17 -0.12 -9.11
C ASP A 111 12.39 0.46 -8.38
N GLY A 112 12.24 0.77 -7.08
CA GLY A 112 13.34 1.12 -6.20
C GLY A 112 14.20 -0.08 -5.78
N PRO A 113 15.25 0.15 -4.97
CA PRO A 113 16.16 -0.91 -4.51
C PRO A 113 15.48 -1.88 -3.53
N TYR A 114 16.11 -3.05 -3.30
CA TYR A 114 15.72 -3.91 -2.18
C TYR A 114 15.88 -3.17 -0.86
N LYS A 115 14.79 -3.05 -0.12
CA LYS A 115 14.76 -2.43 1.21
C LYS A 115 13.80 -3.18 2.13
N THR A 116 14.14 -3.19 3.41
CA THR A 116 13.29 -3.75 4.46
C THR A 116 13.14 -2.72 5.57
N TYR A 117 11.93 -2.60 6.07
CA TYR A 117 11.55 -1.73 7.18
C TYR A 117 10.78 -2.53 8.23
N ASP A 118 10.85 -2.11 9.47
CA ASP A 118 9.93 -2.53 10.53
C ASP A 118 8.94 -1.40 10.78
N ILE A 119 7.66 -1.68 10.64
CA ILE A 119 6.57 -0.73 10.84
C ILE A 119 5.54 -1.40 11.75
N ASN A 120 5.32 -0.86 12.93
CA ASN A 120 4.41 -1.41 13.94
C ASN A 120 4.69 -2.89 14.30
N GLY A 121 5.95 -3.32 14.23
CA GLY A 121 6.34 -4.72 14.45
C GLY A 121 6.10 -5.64 13.25
N PHE A 122 5.64 -5.11 12.13
CA PHE A 122 5.53 -5.85 10.87
C PHE A 122 6.72 -5.60 9.98
N ARG A 123 7.23 -6.67 9.38
CA ARG A 123 8.29 -6.59 8.38
C ARG A 123 7.71 -6.18 7.03
N VAL A 124 8.17 -5.04 6.51
CA VAL A 124 7.82 -4.51 5.18
C VAL A 124 9.01 -4.66 4.25
N GLU A 125 8.85 -5.42 3.16
CA GLU A 125 9.90 -5.72 2.19
C GLU A 125 9.58 -5.08 0.83
N PHE A 126 10.43 -4.17 0.37
CA PHE A 126 10.40 -3.70 -1.03
C PHE A 126 11.34 -4.58 -1.85
N ARG A 127 10.79 -5.29 -2.83
CA ARG A 127 11.52 -6.22 -3.70
C ARG A 127 11.68 -5.61 -5.08
N HIS A 128 12.94 -5.36 -5.44
CA HIS A 128 13.26 -4.72 -6.71
C HIS A 128 12.72 -5.50 -7.91
N ARG A 129 12.10 -4.75 -8.83
CA ARG A 129 11.77 -5.17 -10.20
C ARG A 129 12.32 -4.15 -11.17
N SER A 130 12.97 -4.63 -12.25
CA SER A 130 13.45 -3.74 -13.31
C SER A 130 12.28 -2.94 -13.89
N PRO A 131 12.45 -1.63 -14.16
CA PRO A 131 11.42 -0.80 -14.76
C PRO A 131 10.81 -1.37 -16.04
N LYS A 132 11.60 -2.09 -16.85
CA LYS A 132 11.12 -2.77 -18.07
C LYS A 132 10.12 -3.91 -17.80
N ASN A 133 10.14 -4.46 -16.59
CA ASN A 133 9.31 -5.58 -16.16
C ASN A 133 8.34 -5.16 -15.05
N PHE A 134 8.24 -3.84 -14.79
CA PHE A 134 7.28 -3.33 -13.83
C PHE A 134 5.90 -3.28 -14.49
N PRO A 135 4.86 -3.85 -13.87
CA PRO A 135 3.53 -3.85 -14.45
C PRO A 135 2.96 -2.43 -14.61
N ASP A 136 2.29 -2.17 -15.72
CA ASP A 136 1.69 -0.87 -16.01
C ASP A 136 0.36 -0.64 -15.26
N ASN A 137 -0.34 -1.73 -14.90
CA ASN A 137 -1.61 -1.68 -14.18
C ASN A 137 -1.48 -2.35 -12.82
N GLU A 138 -1.73 -1.59 -11.74
CA GLU A 138 -1.60 -2.06 -10.36
C GLU A 138 -2.58 -3.21 -10.07
N LEU A 139 -3.85 -3.07 -10.45
CA LEU A 139 -4.88 -4.08 -10.18
C LEU A 139 -4.56 -5.40 -10.86
N ALA A 140 -4.22 -5.37 -12.16
CA ALA A 140 -3.83 -6.58 -12.90
C ALA A 140 -2.62 -7.27 -12.25
N ALA A 141 -1.62 -6.49 -11.83
CA ALA A 141 -0.46 -7.02 -11.14
C ALA A 141 -0.82 -7.61 -9.77
N MET A 142 -1.68 -6.97 -9.00
CA MET A 142 -2.16 -7.49 -7.71
C MET A 142 -2.89 -8.82 -7.87
N ILE A 143 -3.75 -8.96 -8.90
CA ILE A 143 -4.44 -10.22 -9.18
C ILE A 143 -3.43 -11.34 -9.49
N VAL A 144 -2.45 -11.07 -10.36
CA VAL A 144 -1.37 -12.03 -10.64
C VAL A 144 -0.62 -12.42 -9.36
N GLN A 145 -0.28 -11.44 -8.50
CA GLN A 145 0.41 -11.71 -7.23
C GLN A 145 -0.46 -12.50 -6.26
N ALA A 146 -1.77 -12.23 -6.19
CA ALA A 146 -2.70 -12.95 -5.34
C ALA A 146 -2.83 -14.42 -5.77
N VAL A 147 -3.01 -14.69 -7.06
CA VAL A 147 -3.05 -16.06 -7.59
C VAL A 147 -1.73 -16.80 -7.34
N CYS A 148 -0.59 -16.12 -7.54
CA CYS A 148 0.72 -16.69 -7.21
C CYS A 148 0.88 -17.02 -5.71
N ALA A 149 0.38 -16.12 -4.83
CA ALA A 149 0.45 -16.32 -3.38
C ALA A 149 -0.45 -17.46 -2.90
N GLN A 150 -1.66 -17.59 -3.48
CA GLN A 150 -2.55 -18.71 -3.21
C GLN A 150 -1.90 -20.06 -3.55
N GLY A 151 -1.10 -20.09 -4.62
CA GLY A 151 -0.43 -21.28 -5.12
C GLY A 151 -1.35 -22.16 -5.95
N ARG A 152 -0.76 -22.84 -6.94
CA ARG A 152 -1.51 -23.61 -7.96
C ARG A 152 -2.47 -24.63 -7.38
N ASP A 153 -2.03 -25.36 -6.37
CA ASP A 153 -2.79 -26.48 -5.80
C ASP A 153 -3.95 -26.01 -4.90
N ASN A 154 -3.97 -24.71 -4.54
CA ASN A 154 -5.01 -24.11 -3.70
C ASN A 154 -5.97 -23.19 -4.49
N CYS A 155 -5.80 -23.08 -5.81
CA CYS A 155 -6.73 -22.35 -6.67
C CYS A 155 -7.89 -23.26 -7.11
N ASP A 156 -8.69 -23.69 -6.14
CA ASP A 156 -9.90 -24.49 -6.35
C ASP A 156 -11.08 -23.65 -6.88
N GLU A 157 -12.22 -24.29 -7.15
CA GLU A 157 -13.41 -23.61 -7.66
C GLU A 157 -13.93 -22.53 -6.70
N LEU A 158 -13.82 -22.75 -5.39
CA LEU A 158 -14.24 -21.78 -4.38
C LEU A 158 -13.35 -20.51 -4.42
N PHE A 159 -12.05 -20.68 -4.60
CA PHE A 159 -11.14 -19.56 -4.77
C PHE A 159 -11.43 -18.77 -6.05
N ILE A 160 -11.71 -19.47 -7.15
CA ILE A 160 -12.04 -18.88 -8.44
C ILE A 160 -13.33 -18.04 -8.34
N GLU A 161 -14.37 -18.59 -7.71
CA GLU A 161 -15.63 -17.88 -7.47
C GLU A 161 -15.40 -16.60 -6.63
N ARG A 162 -14.68 -16.71 -5.50
CA ARG A 162 -14.37 -15.58 -4.65
C ARG A 162 -13.52 -14.52 -5.37
N LEU A 163 -12.56 -14.93 -6.19
CA LEU A 163 -11.77 -14.03 -7.01
C LEU A 163 -12.65 -13.28 -8.01
N SER A 164 -13.59 -13.97 -8.63
CA SER A 164 -14.58 -13.37 -9.53
C SER A 164 -15.46 -12.36 -8.79
N ASP A 165 -15.97 -12.70 -7.61
CA ASP A 165 -16.87 -11.86 -6.82
C ASP A 165 -16.16 -10.64 -6.21
N SER A 166 -14.84 -10.68 -6.09
CA SER A 166 -14.06 -9.57 -5.53
C SER A 166 -13.93 -8.36 -6.46
N LEU A 167 -14.31 -8.50 -7.73
CA LEU A 167 -14.16 -7.47 -8.76
C LEU A 167 -15.47 -7.21 -9.52
N SER A 168 -15.67 -5.94 -9.89
CA SER A 168 -16.70 -5.54 -10.85
C SER A 168 -16.37 -6.00 -12.27
N ASP A 169 -17.37 -6.05 -13.16
CA ASP A 169 -17.16 -6.42 -14.56
C ASP A 169 -16.21 -5.46 -15.31
N GLU A 170 -16.17 -4.19 -14.91
CA GLU A 170 -15.25 -3.20 -15.46
C GLU A 170 -13.79 -3.49 -15.03
N GLU A 171 -13.59 -3.81 -13.76
CA GLU A 171 -12.27 -4.18 -13.22
C GLU A 171 -11.77 -5.49 -13.83
N LYS A 172 -12.64 -6.50 -14.00
CA LYS A 172 -12.30 -7.76 -14.71
C LYS A 172 -11.81 -7.49 -16.13
N ARG A 173 -12.52 -6.63 -16.88
CA ARG A 173 -12.08 -6.22 -18.23
C ARG A 173 -10.74 -5.52 -18.19
N THR A 174 -10.56 -4.57 -17.27
CA THR A 174 -9.29 -3.84 -17.11
C THR A 174 -8.13 -4.81 -16.80
N VAL A 175 -8.34 -5.79 -15.92
CA VAL A 175 -7.35 -6.82 -15.60
C VAL A 175 -7.00 -7.64 -16.85
N MET A 176 -8.01 -8.09 -17.61
CA MET A 176 -7.79 -8.93 -18.79
C MET A 176 -7.03 -8.19 -19.90
N GLU A 177 -7.29 -6.91 -20.10
CA GLU A 177 -6.58 -6.06 -21.06
C GLU A 177 -5.11 -5.79 -20.66
N ASN A 178 -4.83 -5.77 -19.35
CA ASN A 178 -3.52 -5.42 -18.79
C ASN A 178 -2.80 -6.60 -18.12
N LEU A 179 -3.24 -7.83 -18.37
CA LEU A 179 -2.74 -9.03 -17.68
C LEU A 179 -1.24 -9.27 -17.91
N GLY A 180 -0.68 -8.75 -19.00
CA GLY A 180 0.72 -8.97 -19.35
C GLY A 180 0.98 -10.42 -19.76
N ARG A 181 2.09 -10.98 -19.28
CA ARG A 181 2.52 -12.37 -19.58
C ARG A 181 2.83 -13.13 -18.28
N PRO A 182 1.83 -13.47 -17.48
CA PRO A 182 2.04 -14.32 -16.32
C PRO A 182 2.38 -15.75 -16.75
N SER A 183 2.71 -16.64 -15.80
CA SER A 183 2.85 -18.05 -16.11
C SER A 183 1.51 -18.64 -16.57
N ALA A 184 1.56 -19.63 -17.47
CA ALA A 184 0.36 -20.20 -18.12
C ALA A 184 -0.72 -20.66 -17.12
N TRP A 185 -0.34 -21.26 -15.99
CA TRP A 185 -1.29 -21.70 -14.97
C TRP A 185 -1.97 -20.53 -14.25
N VAL A 186 -1.26 -19.41 -14.03
CA VAL A 186 -1.84 -18.19 -13.44
C VAL A 186 -2.83 -17.54 -14.40
N GLU A 187 -2.46 -17.48 -15.69
CA GLU A 187 -3.35 -17.00 -16.74
C GLU A 187 -4.62 -17.83 -16.84
N ASP A 188 -4.52 -19.15 -16.78
CA ASP A 188 -5.66 -20.08 -16.81
C ASP A 188 -6.63 -19.82 -15.64
N VAL A 189 -6.10 -19.70 -14.41
CA VAL A 189 -6.92 -19.40 -13.22
C VAL A 189 -7.66 -18.06 -13.37
N ILE A 190 -6.97 -17.00 -13.84
CA ILE A 190 -7.57 -15.68 -14.01
C ILE A 190 -8.65 -15.72 -15.09
N ARG A 191 -8.39 -16.39 -16.23
CA ARG A 191 -9.38 -16.52 -17.32
C ARG A 191 -10.62 -17.28 -16.86
N ARG A 192 -10.46 -18.34 -16.05
CA ARG A 192 -11.60 -19.08 -15.48
C ARG A 192 -12.41 -18.25 -14.50
N ALA A 193 -11.75 -17.38 -13.72
CA ALA A 193 -12.44 -16.50 -12.78
C ALA A 193 -13.22 -15.37 -13.48
N PHE A 194 -12.75 -14.90 -14.65
CA PHE A 194 -13.31 -13.73 -15.33
C PHE A 194 -14.03 -14.07 -16.66
N ALA A 195 -14.33 -15.36 -16.89
CA ALA A 195 -15.05 -15.85 -18.07
C ALA A 195 -16.55 -15.47 -18.06
#